data_1cf8995c63b17a0117f90703bc952ffa
#
_entry.id   1cf8995c63b17a0117f90703bc952ffa
#
_cell.length_a   1.000
_cell.length_b   1.000
_cell.length_c   1.000
_cell.angle_alpha   90.00
_cell.angle_beta   90.00
_cell.angle_gamma   90.00
#
_symmetry.space_group_name_H-M   'P 1'
#
loop_
_entity.id
_entity.type
_entity.pdbx_description
1 polymer ?
#
loop_
_entity_poly.entity_id
_entity_poly.type
_entity_poly.pdbx_seq_one_letter_code
_entity_poly.pdbx_strand_id
1 'polypeptide(L)'
;MIPALLFLWLAWQTTVSPEALQHLQAGTEALKQRRLDVAIAEFRKVTELDPTQAAGFANLGEAYMENQDYGGAIPPLKRALELSPDLLGAHQLLGYALLAQGYAAEAIPHLQRVQEQGALGIAQIATGQLPEAIANLQAALAKRPNDPDLLYYLGRASGLLSKQSIDTLLAAYPDSARAHQALAENYFVLRQMPEAEKEYREALRLRPNTPDVHLELGEVYAGASQWAQAEEEFRAETKLQPGNAEAAYRLGAALLQDGKVREALAELQRADRLKPEMPETLYSLGKAASLDGQSALAEKAWTKLIAIEKQSPLAAQAHFGLAGLYRKQGKTAQAEHEMQEFKKLQGNATQPQEPQK
;
A
#
# COMPACT_ATOMS: atom_id res chain seq x y z
N MET A 1 20.21 -0.01 9.02
CA MET A 1 21.39 -0.34 9.86
C MET A 1 21.56 -1.84 9.85
N ILE A 2 22.56 -2.35 9.13
CA ILE A 2 22.92 -3.77 9.12
C ILE A 2 23.60 -4.06 10.45
N PRO A 3 23.16 -5.04 11.26
CA PRO A 3 23.90 -5.40 12.47
C PRO A 3 25.26 -5.99 12.05
N ALA A 4 26.32 -5.41 12.58
CA ALA A 4 27.68 -5.91 12.37
C ALA A 4 27.76 -7.38 12.80
N LEU A 5 27.91 -8.29 11.85
CA LEU A 5 28.10 -9.72 12.08
C LEU A 5 29.53 -10.01 12.57
N LEU A 6 29.76 -9.85 13.86
CA LEU A 6 30.96 -10.27 14.58
C LEU A 6 31.04 -11.80 14.75
N PHE A 7 30.93 -12.58 13.70
CA PHE A 7 30.86 -14.05 13.81
C PHE A 7 31.92 -14.85 13.03
N LEU A 8 33.09 -14.27 12.74
CA LEU A 8 34.14 -15.02 12.02
C LEU A 8 35.45 -15.26 12.83
N TRP A 9 35.36 -15.36 14.15
CA TRP A 9 36.57 -15.47 14.99
C TRP A 9 37.02 -16.88 15.32
N LEU A 10 36.32 -17.95 14.96
CA LEU A 10 36.60 -19.31 15.45
C LEU A 10 37.16 -20.33 14.42
N ALA A 11 37.30 -19.97 13.15
CA ALA A 11 37.82 -20.92 12.13
C ALA A 11 39.28 -20.76 11.72
N TRP A 12 40.08 -19.96 12.45
CA TRP A 12 41.42 -19.56 12.07
C TRP A 12 42.56 -20.29 12.80
N GLN A 13 42.40 -21.52 13.21
CA GLN A 13 43.41 -22.18 14.03
C GLN A 13 44.50 -22.97 13.29
N THR A 14 44.70 -22.87 11.99
CA THR A 14 45.86 -23.45 11.33
C THR A 14 46.35 -22.60 10.16
N THR A 15 47.51 -21.95 10.28
CA THR A 15 48.41 -21.42 9.23
C THR A 15 48.28 -19.98 8.76
N VAL A 16 47.70 -19.06 9.52
CA VAL A 16 47.80 -17.63 9.15
C VAL A 16 49.19 -17.10 9.49
N SER A 17 49.87 -16.43 8.54
CA SER A 17 51.12 -15.80 8.83
C SER A 17 50.96 -14.68 9.88
N PRO A 18 51.95 -14.46 10.79
CA PRO A 18 51.87 -13.38 11.75
C PRO A 18 51.64 -12.00 11.11
N GLU A 19 52.16 -11.80 9.91
CA GLU A 19 52.00 -10.57 9.13
C GLU A 19 50.53 -10.42 8.64
N ALA A 20 49.93 -11.45 8.07
CA ALA A 20 48.52 -11.45 7.67
C ALA A 20 47.59 -11.21 8.86
N LEU A 21 47.93 -11.73 10.05
CA LEU A 21 47.15 -11.50 11.28
C LEU A 21 47.22 -10.03 11.72
N GLN A 22 48.37 -9.37 11.59
CA GLN A 22 48.49 -7.93 11.89
C GLN A 22 47.61 -7.08 10.98
N HIS A 23 47.65 -7.35 9.66
CA HIS A 23 46.82 -6.66 8.69
C HIS A 23 45.32 -6.93 8.91
N LEU A 24 44.94 -8.16 9.29
CA LEU A 24 43.55 -8.46 9.65
C LEU A 24 43.10 -7.66 10.87
N GLN A 25 43.90 -7.58 11.92
CA GLN A 25 43.60 -6.80 13.12
C GLN A 25 43.49 -5.29 12.79
N ALA A 26 44.42 -4.77 12.01
CA ALA A 26 44.42 -3.37 11.59
C ALA A 26 43.19 -3.03 10.73
N GLY A 27 42.84 -3.90 9.78
CA GLY A 27 41.65 -3.74 8.94
C GLY A 27 40.36 -3.79 9.75
N THR A 28 40.28 -4.73 10.70
CA THR A 28 39.07 -4.85 11.57
C THR A 28 38.93 -3.62 12.47
N GLU A 29 40.02 -3.10 13.03
CA GLU A 29 39.97 -1.89 13.85
C GLU A 29 39.64 -0.65 13.00
N ALA A 30 40.18 -0.55 11.80
CA ALA A 30 39.85 0.52 10.86
C ALA A 30 38.36 0.47 10.47
N LEU A 31 37.79 -0.71 10.24
CA LEU A 31 36.35 -0.91 9.92
C LEU A 31 35.47 -0.44 11.08
N LYS A 32 35.80 -0.82 12.33
CA LYS A 32 35.11 -0.35 13.55
C LYS A 32 35.12 1.16 13.68
N GLN A 33 36.27 1.78 13.36
CA GLN A 33 36.46 3.23 13.38
C GLN A 33 35.90 3.94 12.14
N ARG A 34 35.25 3.22 11.24
CA ARG A 34 34.72 3.71 9.94
C ARG A 34 35.81 4.36 9.05
N ARG A 35 37.03 3.96 9.17
CA ARG A 35 38.15 4.34 8.29
C ARG A 35 38.20 3.35 7.13
N LEU A 36 37.21 3.46 6.22
CA LEU A 36 36.90 2.43 5.24
C LEU A 36 38.02 2.22 4.22
N ASP A 37 38.65 3.29 3.75
CA ASP A 37 39.79 3.19 2.80
C ASP A 37 40.99 2.43 3.42
N VAL A 38 41.24 2.67 4.71
CA VAL A 38 42.30 1.95 5.46
C VAL A 38 41.91 0.49 5.62
N ALA A 39 40.64 0.19 5.97
CA ALA A 39 40.15 -1.18 6.11
C ALA A 39 40.30 -1.96 4.80
N ILE A 40 39.91 -1.37 3.68
CA ILE A 40 40.08 -1.95 2.35
C ILE A 40 41.55 -2.23 2.03
N ALA A 41 42.42 -1.27 2.28
CA ALA A 41 43.86 -1.44 2.03
C ALA A 41 44.48 -2.57 2.88
N GLU A 42 44.12 -2.63 4.16
CA GLU A 42 44.60 -3.67 5.07
C GLU A 42 44.06 -5.06 4.70
N PHE A 43 42.76 -5.19 4.45
CA PHE A 43 42.19 -6.48 4.02
C PHE A 43 42.68 -6.95 2.64
N ARG A 44 43.03 -6.02 1.73
CA ARG A 44 43.66 -6.38 0.45
C ARG A 44 45.01 -7.06 0.70
N LYS A 45 45.84 -6.53 1.63
CA LYS A 45 47.11 -7.16 2.02
C LYS A 45 46.89 -8.54 2.65
N VAL A 46 45.83 -8.73 3.45
CA VAL A 46 45.44 -10.07 3.94
C VAL A 46 45.24 -11.06 2.79
N THR A 47 44.49 -10.64 1.74
CA THR A 47 44.24 -11.52 0.61
C THR A 47 45.44 -11.78 -0.30
N GLU A 48 46.42 -10.87 -0.30
CA GLU A 48 47.72 -11.05 -0.99
C GLU A 48 48.63 -12.01 -0.24
N LEU A 49 48.71 -11.89 1.09
CA LEU A 49 49.54 -12.72 1.96
C LEU A 49 48.99 -14.13 2.16
N ASP A 50 47.66 -14.27 2.16
CA ASP A 50 47.00 -15.57 2.29
C ASP A 50 45.81 -15.70 1.32
N PRO A 51 46.09 -16.03 0.04
CA PRO A 51 45.08 -16.11 -1.00
C PRO A 51 44.17 -17.35 -0.91
N THR A 52 44.37 -18.20 0.09
CA THR A 52 43.61 -19.45 0.30
C THR A 52 42.57 -19.30 1.41
N GLN A 53 42.55 -18.20 2.11
CA GLN A 53 41.64 -17.95 3.25
C GLN A 53 40.36 -17.21 2.80
N ALA A 54 39.23 -17.89 2.77
CA ALA A 54 37.95 -17.33 2.42
C ALA A 54 37.57 -16.09 3.28
N ALA A 55 37.94 -16.10 4.57
CA ALA A 55 37.62 -15.01 5.49
C ALA A 55 38.31 -13.70 5.12
N GLY A 56 39.53 -13.73 4.60
CA GLY A 56 40.21 -12.51 4.12
C GLY A 56 39.46 -11.81 3.01
N PHE A 57 39.00 -12.60 2.03
CA PHE A 57 38.20 -12.11 0.93
C PHE A 57 36.81 -11.64 1.38
N ALA A 58 36.17 -12.34 2.32
CA ALA A 58 34.88 -11.93 2.86
C ALA A 58 34.97 -10.57 3.59
N ASN A 59 36.02 -10.37 4.42
CA ASN A 59 36.25 -9.12 5.11
C ASN A 59 36.57 -7.95 4.13
N LEU A 60 37.30 -8.22 3.07
CA LEU A 60 37.54 -7.24 2.00
C LEU A 60 36.21 -6.86 1.32
N GLY A 61 35.37 -7.84 1.01
CA GLY A 61 34.03 -7.61 0.46
C GLY A 61 33.15 -6.81 1.41
N GLU A 62 33.16 -7.11 2.71
CA GLU A 62 32.43 -6.36 3.74
C GLU A 62 32.89 -4.91 3.81
N ALA A 63 34.20 -4.65 3.78
CA ALA A 63 34.74 -3.29 3.77
C ALA A 63 34.31 -2.48 2.55
N TYR A 64 34.26 -3.10 1.36
CA TYR A 64 33.69 -2.48 0.16
C TYR A 64 32.19 -2.20 0.29
N MET A 65 31.40 -3.14 0.89
CA MET A 65 29.99 -2.93 1.16
C MET A 65 29.72 -1.76 2.07
N GLU A 66 30.48 -1.64 3.18
CA GLU A 66 30.40 -0.50 4.12
C GLU A 66 30.78 0.82 3.44
N ASN A 67 31.73 0.78 2.50
CA ASN A 67 32.13 1.93 1.68
C ASN A 67 31.15 2.22 0.52
N GLN A 68 30.03 1.49 0.43
CA GLN A 68 29.05 1.57 -0.66
C GLN A 68 29.64 1.31 -2.06
N ASP A 69 30.83 0.74 -2.14
CA ASP A 69 31.41 0.25 -3.39
C ASP A 69 30.94 -1.19 -3.66
N TYR A 70 29.67 -1.29 -4.05
CA TYR A 70 29.04 -2.59 -4.32
C TYR A 70 29.72 -3.34 -5.47
N GLY A 71 30.19 -2.60 -6.48
CA GLY A 71 30.94 -3.18 -7.61
C GLY A 71 32.27 -3.77 -7.14
N GLY A 72 33.01 -3.05 -6.30
CA GLY A 72 34.26 -3.52 -5.71
C GLY A 72 34.11 -4.70 -4.76
N ALA A 73 32.92 -4.87 -4.13
CA ALA A 73 32.62 -5.98 -3.24
C ALA A 73 32.42 -7.32 -3.94
N ILE A 74 31.90 -7.32 -5.16
CA ILE A 74 31.54 -8.56 -5.87
C ILE A 74 32.71 -9.51 -6.10
N PRO A 75 33.87 -9.07 -6.65
CA PRO A 75 34.98 -9.99 -6.91
C PRO A 75 35.51 -10.70 -5.66
N PRO A 76 35.84 -10.01 -4.55
CA PRO A 76 36.33 -10.68 -3.36
C PRO A 76 35.27 -11.58 -2.73
N LEU A 77 33.97 -11.22 -2.74
CA LEU A 77 32.93 -12.09 -2.21
C LEU A 77 32.74 -13.35 -3.05
N LYS A 78 32.81 -13.27 -4.39
CA LYS A 78 32.82 -14.45 -5.27
C LYS A 78 34.04 -15.34 -4.93
N ARG A 79 35.21 -14.75 -4.74
CA ARG A 79 36.41 -15.51 -4.36
C ARG A 79 36.28 -16.17 -3.00
N ALA A 80 35.70 -15.51 -2.03
CA ALA A 80 35.40 -16.10 -0.71
C ALA A 80 34.52 -17.35 -0.84
N LEU A 81 33.50 -17.32 -1.70
CA LEU A 81 32.59 -18.44 -1.93
C LEU A 81 33.19 -19.56 -2.78
N GLU A 82 34.15 -19.27 -3.67
CA GLU A 82 34.93 -20.29 -4.34
C GLU A 82 35.79 -21.10 -3.34
N LEU A 83 36.34 -20.43 -2.33
CA LEU A 83 37.15 -21.05 -1.28
C LEU A 83 36.30 -21.73 -0.21
N SER A 84 35.15 -21.15 0.12
CA SER A 84 34.23 -21.68 1.12
C SER A 84 32.77 -21.49 0.67
N PRO A 85 32.20 -22.47 -0.05
CA PRO A 85 30.85 -22.36 -0.63
C PRO A 85 29.71 -22.22 0.38
N ASP A 86 29.93 -22.55 1.64
CA ASP A 86 28.92 -22.52 2.68
C ASP A 86 28.98 -21.26 3.57
N LEU A 87 29.78 -20.25 3.20
CA LEU A 87 29.96 -19.04 3.97
C LEU A 87 28.74 -18.12 3.84
N LEU A 88 27.74 -18.29 4.73
CA LEU A 88 26.44 -17.59 4.67
C LEU A 88 26.61 -16.06 4.65
N GLY A 89 27.56 -15.50 5.42
CA GLY A 89 27.83 -14.06 5.40
C GLY A 89 28.27 -13.55 4.04
N ALA A 90 29.11 -14.29 3.32
CA ALA A 90 29.53 -13.92 1.97
C ALA A 90 28.38 -14.05 0.97
N HIS A 91 27.49 -15.05 1.10
CA HIS A 91 26.29 -15.15 0.31
C HIS A 91 25.37 -13.93 0.53
N GLN A 92 25.17 -13.52 1.78
CA GLN A 92 24.33 -12.37 2.10
C GLN A 92 24.89 -11.08 1.47
N LEU A 93 26.17 -10.80 1.71
CA LEU A 93 26.83 -9.61 1.17
C LEU A 93 26.86 -9.60 -0.36
N LEU A 94 27.17 -10.75 -0.97
CA LEU A 94 27.18 -10.87 -2.43
C LEU A 94 25.76 -10.68 -3.02
N GLY A 95 24.73 -11.25 -2.40
CA GLY A 95 23.37 -11.06 -2.81
C GLY A 95 22.95 -9.59 -2.80
N TYR A 96 23.31 -8.85 -1.74
CA TYR A 96 23.06 -7.41 -1.66
C TYR A 96 23.87 -6.61 -2.68
N ALA A 97 25.16 -6.91 -2.84
CA ALA A 97 26.02 -6.23 -3.80
C ALA A 97 25.51 -6.40 -5.24
N LEU A 98 25.16 -7.62 -5.61
CA LEU A 98 24.60 -7.94 -6.93
C LEU A 98 23.27 -7.23 -7.16
N LEU A 99 22.39 -7.21 -6.15
CA LEU A 99 21.09 -6.53 -6.24
C LEU A 99 21.28 -5.00 -6.40
N ALA A 100 22.19 -4.41 -5.64
CA ALA A 100 22.52 -2.99 -5.74
C ALA A 100 23.10 -2.60 -7.10
N GLN A 101 23.81 -3.52 -7.76
CA GLN A 101 24.36 -3.33 -9.10
C GLN A 101 23.37 -3.71 -10.22
N GLY A 102 22.13 -4.11 -9.88
CA GLY A 102 21.11 -4.48 -10.86
C GLY A 102 21.21 -5.93 -11.39
N TYR A 103 22.13 -6.74 -10.86
CA TYR A 103 22.28 -8.16 -11.24
C TYR A 103 21.31 -9.06 -10.46
N ALA A 104 20.01 -8.73 -10.52
CA ALA A 104 18.97 -9.35 -9.71
C ALA A 104 18.91 -10.89 -9.91
N ALA A 105 19.06 -11.37 -11.14
CA ALA A 105 19.04 -12.82 -11.42
C ALA A 105 20.18 -13.56 -10.74
N GLU A 106 21.38 -12.95 -10.67
CA GLU A 106 22.52 -13.55 -9.97
C GLU A 106 22.37 -13.45 -8.45
N ALA A 107 21.70 -12.42 -7.94
CA ALA A 107 21.47 -12.24 -6.51
C ALA A 107 20.54 -13.29 -5.89
N ILE A 108 19.52 -13.75 -6.64
CA ILE A 108 18.47 -14.67 -6.16
C ILE A 108 19.05 -15.91 -5.45
N PRO A 109 19.94 -16.75 -6.04
CA PRO A 109 20.43 -17.96 -5.38
C PRO A 109 21.18 -17.66 -4.09
N HIS A 110 21.89 -16.55 -4.00
CA HIS A 110 22.60 -16.15 -2.79
C HIS A 110 21.63 -15.72 -1.69
N LEU A 111 20.63 -14.92 -2.00
CA LEU A 111 19.61 -14.45 -1.07
C LEU A 111 18.69 -15.60 -0.58
N GLN A 112 18.39 -16.57 -1.46
CA GLN A 112 17.65 -17.77 -1.09
C GLN A 112 18.41 -18.61 -0.05
N ARG A 113 19.72 -18.77 -0.24
CA ARG A 113 20.54 -19.58 0.66
C ARG A 113 20.57 -19.03 2.09
N VAL A 114 20.52 -17.71 2.25
CA VAL A 114 20.48 -17.03 3.55
C VAL A 114 19.07 -16.72 4.04
N GLN A 115 18.05 -17.07 3.27
CA GLN A 115 16.64 -16.82 3.56
C GLN A 115 16.34 -15.31 3.82
N GLU A 116 17.03 -14.44 3.08
CA GLU A 116 16.82 -12.98 3.16
C GLU A 116 15.61 -12.57 2.31
N GLN A 117 14.43 -12.77 2.88
CA GLN A 117 13.14 -12.69 2.18
C GLN A 117 12.87 -11.31 1.57
N GLY A 118 13.24 -10.21 2.26
CA GLY A 118 13.02 -8.85 1.76
C GLY A 118 13.78 -8.58 0.46
N ALA A 119 15.10 -8.76 0.49
CA ALA A 119 15.96 -8.56 -0.67
C ALA A 119 15.65 -9.56 -1.79
N LEU A 120 15.31 -10.81 -1.43
CA LEU A 120 14.88 -11.83 -2.39
C LEU A 120 13.63 -11.40 -3.14
N GLY A 121 12.60 -10.90 -2.44
CA GLY A 121 11.39 -10.37 -3.07
C GLY A 121 11.68 -9.22 -4.02
N ILE A 122 12.58 -8.30 -3.64
CA ILE A 122 13.01 -7.19 -4.51
C ILE A 122 13.70 -7.71 -5.78
N ALA A 123 14.60 -8.69 -5.66
CA ALA A 123 15.27 -9.31 -6.81
C ALA A 123 14.27 -10.02 -7.74
N GLN A 124 13.27 -10.69 -7.17
CA GLN A 124 12.21 -11.37 -7.90
C GLN A 124 11.29 -10.42 -8.67
N ILE A 125 11.01 -9.21 -8.13
CA ILE A 125 10.30 -8.18 -8.89
C ILE A 125 11.09 -7.82 -10.16
N ALA A 126 12.40 -7.62 -10.03
CA ALA A 126 13.25 -7.23 -11.16
C ALA A 126 13.35 -8.32 -12.23
N THR A 127 13.15 -9.58 -11.87
CA THR A 127 13.16 -10.74 -12.78
C THR A 127 11.77 -11.20 -13.23
N GLY A 128 10.70 -10.48 -12.82
CA GLY A 128 9.32 -10.80 -13.21
C GLY A 128 8.67 -11.95 -12.46
N GLN A 129 9.30 -12.48 -11.41
CA GLN A 129 8.77 -13.55 -10.56
C GLN A 129 7.82 -12.95 -9.50
N LEU A 130 6.70 -12.38 -9.97
CA LEU A 130 5.84 -11.53 -9.14
C LEU A 130 5.10 -12.29 -8.01
N PRO A 131 4.55 -13.50 -8.23
CA PRO A 131 3.92 -14.27 -7.17
C PRO A 131 4.88 -14.61 -6.02
N GLU A 132 6.09 -15.05 -6.37
CA GLU A 132 7.15 -15.39 -5.41
C GLU A 132 7.64 -14.15 -4.67
N ALA A 133 7.77 -13.02 -5.37
CA ALA A 133 8.14 -11.74 -4.78
C ALA A 133 7.14 -11.31 -3.72
N ILE A 134 5.83 -11.38 -4.01
CA ILE A 134 4.76 -11.05 -3.07
C ILE A 134 4.85 -11.93 -1.83
N ALA A 135 4.99 -13.25 -2.01
CA ALA A 135 5.08 -14.19 -0.88
C ALA A 135 6.30 -13.88 0.02
N ASN A 136 7.46 -13.62 -0.57
CA ASN A 136 8.67 -13.28 0.19
C ASN A 136 8.56 -11.92 0.90
N LEU A 137 8.00 -10.90 0.26
CA LEU A 137 7.80 -9.60 0.88
C LEU A 137 6.78 -9.64 2.03
N GLN A 138 5.70 -10.42 1.89
CA GLN A 138 4.74 -10.66 2.98
C GLN A 138 5.40 -11.37 4.16
N ALA A 139 6.23 -12.37 3.90
CA ALA A 139 6.97 -13.07 4.95
C ALA A 139 8.02 -12.16 5.64
N ALA A 140 8.65 -11.25 4.91
CA ALA A 140 9.52 -10.22 5.48
C ALA A 140 8.74 -9.21 6.34
N LEU A 141 7.56 -8.77 5.89
CA LEU A 141 6.66 -7.88 6.63
C LEU A 141 6.11 -8.52 7.90
N ALA A 142 5.89 -9.84 7.92
CA ALA A 142 5.50 -10.54 9.14
C ALA A 142 6.54 -10.38 10.27
N LYS A 143 7.81 -10.21 9.93
CA LYS A 143 8.91 -9.94 10.88
C LYS A 143 9.10 -8.45 11.15
N ARG A 144 8.77 -7.58 10.20
CA ARG A 144 8.93 -6.12 10.24
C ARG A 144 7.67 -5.41 9.70
N PRO A 145 6.53 -5.39 10.46
CA PRO A 145 5.21 -5.02 9.93
C PRO A 145 5.10 -3.60 9.37
N ASN A 146 5.91 -2.66 9.85
CA ASN A 146 5.85 -1.23 9.47
C ASN A 146 7.08 -0.78 8.68
N ASP A 147 7.80 -1.71 8.04
CA ASP A 147 8.95 -1.37 7.22
C ASP A 147 8.46 -0.69 5.91
N PRO A 148 8.78 0.60 5.69
CA PRO A 148 8.24 1.36 4.56
C PRO A 148 8.73 0.85 3.21
N ASP A 149 9.96 0.34 3.14
CA ASP A 149 10.53 -0.19 1.91
C ASP A 149 9.82 -1.49 1.50
N LEU A 150 9.61 -2.39 2.46
CA LEU A 150 8.88 -3.63 2.21
C LEU A 150 7.43 -3.37 1.79
N LEU A 151 6.75 -2.41 2.43
CA LEU A 151 5.40 -2.01 2.05
C LEU A 151 5.36 -1.44 0.63
N TYR A 152 6.33 -0.57 0.28
CA TYR A 152 6.45 0.00 -1.05
C TYR A 152 6.65 -1.10 -2.12
N TYR A 153 7.61 -2.00 -1.90
CA TYR A 153 7.88 -3.07 -2.87
C TYR A 153 6.75 -4.08 -2.98
N LEU A 154 6.05 -4.39 -1.88
CA LEU A 154 4.85 -5.24 -1.92
C LEU A 154 3.74 -4.59 -2.75
N GLY A 155 3.47 -3.31 -2.55
CA GLY A 155 2.51 -2.55 -3.36
C GLY A 155 2.88 -2.56 -4.84
N ARG A 156 4.17 -2.34 -5.15
CA ARG A 156 4.69 -2.37 -6.52
C ARG A 156 4.54 -3.76 -7.18
N ALA A 157 4.91 -4.83 -6.47
CA ALA A 157 4.78 -6.21 -6.98
C ALA A 157 3.31 -6.56 -7.26
N SER A 158 2.42 -6.20 -6.33
CA SER A 158 0.97 -6.43 -6.46
C SER A 158 0.37 -5.67 -7.65
N GLY A 159 0.77 -4.41 -7.84
CA GLY A 159 0.34 -3.60 -8.98
C GLY A 159 0.80 -4.18 -10.32
N LEU A 160 2.06 -4.63 -10.41
CA LEU A 160 2.59 -5.27 -11.61
C LEU A 160 1.87 -6.59 -11.91
N LEU A 161 1.58 -7.41 -10.91
CA LEU A 161 0.85 -8.67 -11.07
C LEU A 161 -0.60 -8.41 -11.51
N SER A 162 -1.26 -7.42 -10.92
CA SER A 162 -2.61 -7.00 -11.32
C SER A 162 -2.63 -6.57 -12.80
N LYS A 163 -1.70 -5.70 -13.19
CA LYS A 163 -1.56 -5.28 -14.59
C LYS A 163 -1.35 -6.46 -15.54
N GLN A 164 -0.42 -7.36 -15.22
CA GLN A 164 -0.14 -8.55 -16.04
C GLN A 164 -1.39 -9.43 -16.20
N SER A 165 -2.17 -9.59 -15.12
CA SER A 165 -3.41 -10.38 -15.14
C SER A 165 -4.47 -9.77 -16.03
N ILE A 166 -4.64 -8.45 -15.98
CA ILE A 166 -5.57 -7.70 -16.84
C ILE A 166 -5.11 -7.75 -18.30
N ASP A 167 -3.83 -7.50 -18.58
CA ASP A 167 -3.28 -7.60 -19.93
C ASP A 167 -3.51 -9.00 -20.54
N THR A 168 -3.34 -10.05 -19.73
CA THR A 168 -3.61 -11.44 -20.13
C THR A 168 -5.10 -11.67 -20.42
N LEU A 169 -5.99 -11.14 -19.55
CA LEU A 169 -7.44 -11.22 -19.73
C LEU A 169 -7.86 -10.56 -21.05
N LEU A 170 -7.39 -9.34 -21.29
CA LEU A 170 -7.72 -8.59 -22.51
C LEU A 170 -7.18 -9.24 -23.78
N ALA A 171 -5.99 -9.84 -23.70
CA ALA A 171 -5.39 -10.53 -24.85
C ALA A 171 -6.07 -11.87 -25.16
N ALA A 172 -6.42 -12.67 -24.13
CA ALA A 172 -6.96 -14.00 -24.28
C ALA A 172 -8.50 -14.02 -24.47
N TYR A 173 -9.21 -13.07 -23.86
CA TYR A 173 -10.67 -13.05 -23.80
C TYR A 173 -11.23 -11.62 -23.98
N PRO A 174 -10.91 -10.91 -25.11
CA PRO A 174 -11.25 -9.50 -25.31
C PRO A 174 -12.77 -9.23 -25.24
N ASP A 175 -13.60 -10.17 -25.71
CA ASP A 175 -15.06 -10.03 -25.76
C ASP A 175 -15.77 -10.63 -24.53
N SER A 176 -15.06 -10.89 -23.45
CA SER A 176 -15.67 -11.40 -22.22
C SER A 176 -16.23 -10.28 -21.36
N ALA A 177 -17.28 -10.58 -20.59
CA ALA A 177 -17.87 -9.61 -19.64
C ALA A 177 -16.81 -9.03 -18.67
N ARG A 178 -15.83 -9.83 -18.24
CA ARG A 178 -14.73 -9.36 -17.37
C ARG A 178 -13.73 -8.47 -18.09
N ALA A 179 -13.48 -8.71 -19.39
CA ALA A 179 -12.64 -7.81 -20.19
C ALA A 179 -13.30 -6.43 -20.35
N HIS A 180 -14.59 -6.40 -20.68
CA HIS A 180 -15.36 -5.16 -20.75
C HIS A 180 -15.42 -4.44 -19.40
N GLN A 181 -15.60 -5.16 -18.29
CA GLN A 181 -15.52 -4.56 -16.95
C GLN A 181 -14.16 -3.92 -16.71
N ALA A 182 -13.05 -4.64 -16.96
CA ALA A 182 -11.70 -4.12 -16.73
C ALA A 182 -11.37 -2.89 -17.61
N LEU A 183 -11.87 -2.86 -18.86
CA LEU A 183 -11.78 -1.68 -19.72
C LEU A 183 -12.59 -0.51 -19.17
N ALA A 184 -13.81 -0.77 -18.68
CA ALA A 184 -14.67 0.25 -18.10
C ALA A 184 -14.05 0.88 -16.84
N GLU A 185 -13.50 0.06 -15.92
CA GLU A 185 -12.78 0.53 -14.74
C GLU A 185 -11.58 1.43 -15.11
N ASN A 186 -10.84 1.06 -16.16
CA ASN A 186 -9.74 1.87 -16.66
C ASN A 186 -10.24 3.22 -17.19
N TYR A 187 -11.28 3.23 -18.04
CA TYR A 187 -11.88 4.47 -18.55
C TYR A 187 -12.46 5.33 -17.42
N PHE A 188 -13.06 4.73 -16.41
CA PHE A 188 -13.56 5.45 -15.23
C PHE A 188 -12.45 6.18 -14.48
N VAL A 189 -11.33 5.50 -14.21
CA VAL A 189 -10.13 6.12 -13.57
C VAL A 189 -9.56 7.26 -14.42
N LEU A 190 -9.55 7.10 -15.75
CA LEU A 190 -9.11 8.13 -16.69
C LEU A 190 -10.13 9.25 -16.91
N ARG A 191 -11.27 9.22 -16.21
CA ARG A 191 -12.37 10.20 -16.34
C ARG A 191 -13.01 10.23 -17.73
N GLN A 192 -12.88 9.16 -18.50
CA GLN A 192 -13.53 8.95 -19.80
C GLN A 192 -14.89 8.27 -19.58
N MET A 193 -15.86 9.05 -19.05
CA MET A 193 -17.14 8.52 -18.58
C MET A 193 -18.01 7.90 -19.69
N PRO A 194 -18.09 8.46 -20.91
CA PRO A 194 -18.84 7.82 -21.99
C PRO A 194 -18.31 6.44 -22.39
N GLU A 195 -16.98 6.29 -22.43
CA GLU A 195 -16.32 5.04 -22.73
C GLU A 195 -16.54 4.02 -21.61
N ALA A 196 -16.41 4.47 -20.34
CA ALA A 196 -16.69 3.63 -19.18
C ALA A 196 -18.16 3.10 -19.20
N GLU A 197 -19.12 3.98 -19.44
CA GLU A 197 -20.53 3.61 -19.55
C GLU A 197 -20.75 2.54 -20.62
N LYS A 198 -20.17 2.74 -21.81
CA LYS A 198 -20.31 1.80 -22.93
C LYS A 198 -19.81 0.41 -22.55
N GLU A 199 -18.64 0.33 -21.96
CA GLU A 199 -18.01 -0.94 -21.62
C GLU A 199 -18.72 -1.63 -20.43
N TYR A 200 -19.17 -0.89 -19.40
CA TYR A 200 -20.01 -1.48 -18.33
C TYR A 200 -21.32 -2.04 -18.86
N ARG A 201 -22.00 -1.33 -19.76
CA ARG A 201 -23.23 -1.84 -20.40
C ARG A 201 -22.97 -3.11 -21.20
N GLU A 202 -21.84 -3.20 -21.90
CA GLU A 202 -21.49 -4.40 -22.65
C GLU A 202 -21.19 -5.56 -21.70
N ALA A 203 -20.47 -5.31 -20.58
CA ALA A 203 -20.27 -6.32 -19.54
C ALA A 203 -21.59 -6.87 -19.00
N LEU A 204 -22.57 -5.99 -18.71
CA LEU A 204 -23.90 -6.38 -18.23
C LEU A 204 -24.77 -7.06 -19.32
N ARG A 205 -24.59 -6.66 -20.58
CA ARG A 205 -25.27 -7.36 -21.70
C ARG A 205 -24.81 -8.81 -21.79
N LEU A 206 -23.54 -9.07 -21.59
CA LEU A 206 -22.95 -10.42 -21.62
C LEU A 206 -23.28 -11.23 -20.37
N ARG A 207 -23.25 -10.59 -19.20
CA ARG A 207 -23.53 -11.19 -17.89
C ARG A 207 -24.33 -10.24 -17.00
N PRO A 208 -25.67 -10.25 -17.08
CA PRO A 208 -26.53 -9.31 -16.35
C PRO A 208 -26.39 -9.35 -14.82
N ASN A 209 -26.00 -10.47 -14.26
CA ASN A 209 -25.87 -10.66 -12.81
C ASN A 209 -24.41 -10.66 -12.35
N THR A 210 -23.54 -9.86 -12.99
CA THR A 210 -22.16 -9.72 -12.56
C THR A 210 -22.10 -8.81 -11.33
N PRO A 211 -21.66 -9.31 -10.16
CA PRO A 211 -21.53 -8.48 -8.95
C PRO A 211 -20.66 -7.26 -9.22
N ASP A 212 -20.99 -6.18 -8.54
CA ASP A 212 -20.32 -4.87 -8.53
C ASP A 212 -20.45 -4.04 -9.83
N VAL A 213 -20.72 -4.64 -10.99
CA VAL A 213 -20.80 -3.89 -12.27
C VAL A 213 -21.97 -2.91 -12.29
N HIS A 214 -23.12 -3.26 -11.71
CA HIS A 214 -24.24 -2.34 -11.54
C HIS A 214 -23.87 -1.18 -10.60
N LEU A 215 -23.11 -1.45 -9.52
CA LEU A 215 -22.64 -0.41 -8.62
C LEU A 215 -21.74 0.59 -9.36
N GLU A 216 -20.77 0.09 -10.12
CA GLU A 216 -19.80 0.89 -10.88
C GLU A 216 -20.48 1.72 -11.98
N LEU A 217 -21.41 1.14 -12.74
CA LEU A 217 -22.20 1.87 -13.74
C LEU A 217 -23.07 2.95 -13.07
N GLY A 218 -23.68 2.63 -11.93
CA GLY A 218 -24.43 3.59 -11.14
C GLY A 218 -23.56 4.79 -10.69
N GLU A 219 -22.29 4.57 -10.36
CA GLU A 219 -21.34 5.64 -10.04
C GLU A 219 -21.04 6.53 -11.27
N VAL A 220 -20.92 5.95 -12.47
CA VAL A 220 -20.78 6.71 -13.71
C VAL A 220 -21.96 7.66 -13.88
N TYR A 221 -23.19 7.15 -13.74
CA TYR A 221 -24.40 7.96 -13.84
C TYR A 221 -24.50 9.02 -12.74
N ALA A 222 -24.18 8.68 -11.49
CA ALA A 222 -24.19 9.62 -10.38
C ALA A 222 -23.18 10.76 -10.59
N GLY A 223 -21.99 10.44 -11.13
CA GLY A 223 -20.97 11.43 -11.50
C GLY A 223 -21.45 12.40 -12.61
N ALA A 224 -22.31 11.93 -13.50
CA ALA A 224 -22.97 12.74 -14.53
C ALA A 224 -24.26 13.42 -14.03
N SER A 225 -24.60 13.31 -12.74
CA SER A 225 -25.86 13.79 -12.14
C SER A 225 -27.14 13.18 -12.77
N GLN A 226 -27.00 12.01 -13.38
CA GLN A 226 -28.11 11.24 -13.98
C GLN A 226 -28.74 10.35 -12.90
N TRP A 227 -29.40 10.98 -11.92
CA TRP A 227 -29.82 10.32 -10.68
C TRP A 227 -30.82 9.19 -10.90
N ALA A 228 -31.71 9.30 -11.88
CA ALA A 228 -32.69 8.24 -12.19
C ALA A 228 -32.00 6.97 -12.70
N GLN A 229 -31.00 7.10 -13.58
CA GLN A 229 -30.24 5.96 -14.09
C GLN A 229 -29.35 5.38 -12.99
N ALA A 230 -28.71 6.24 -12.18
CA ALA A 230 -27.91 5.80 -11.02
C ALA A 230 -28.77 4.99 -10.04
N GLU A 231 -29.99 5.44 -9.74
CA GLU A 231 -30.93 4.71 -8.90
C GLU A 231 -31.27 3.33 -9.46
N GLU A 232 -31.54 3.23 -10.76
CA GLU A 232 -31.89 1.95 -11.42
C GLU A 232 -30.76 0.93 -11.23
N GLU A 233 -29.52 1.37 -11.48
CA GLU A 233 -28.34 0.51 -11.36
C GLU A 233 -28.04 0.14 -9.90
N PHE A 234 -28.04 1.11 -8.98
CA PHE A 234 -27.85 0.82 -7.56
C PHE A 234 -28.94 -0.09 -6.99
N ARG A 235 -30.17 0.05 -7.45
CA ARG A 235 -31.28 -0.82 -7.08
C ARG A 235 -31.12 -2.24 -7.63
N ALA A 236 -30.56 -2.39 -8.82
CA ALA A 236 -30.16 -3.69 -9.38
C ALA A 236 -29.09 -4.35 -8.52
N GLU A 237 -28.06 -3.62 -8.14
CA GLU A 237 -26.99 -4.12 -7.27
C GLU A 237 -27.52 -4.54 -5.89
N THR A 238 -28.37 -3.73 -5.25
CA THR A 238 -28.95 -4.09 -3.94
C THR A 238 -29.86 -5.31 -3.98
N LYS A 239 -30.44 -5.66 -5.14
CA LYS A 239 -31.18 -6.93 -5.34
C LYS A 239 -30.22 -8.09 -5.53
N LEU A 240 -29.15 -7.88 -6.28
CA LEU A 240 -28.12 -8.89 -6.57
C LEU A 240 -27.30 -9.22 -5.33
N GLN A 241 -26.90 -8.19 -4.59
CA GLN A 241 -26.10 -8.27 -3.36
C GLN A 241 -26.83 -7.60 -2.17
N PRO A 242 -27.84 -8.25 -1.55
CA PRO A 242 -28.62 -7.64 -0.47
C PRO A 242 -27.81 -7.27 0.78
N GLY A 243 -26.65 -7.88 0.99
CA GLY A 243 -25.74 -7.59 2.11
C GLY A 243 -24.71 -6.50 1.81
N ASN A 244 -24.68 -5.92 0.61
CA ASN A 244 -23.74 -4.88 0.24
C ASN A 244 -24.16 -3.52 0.84
N ALA A 245 -23.47 -3.09 1.90
CA ALA A 245 -23.75 -1.85 2.59
C ALA A 245 -23.46 -0.61 1.69
N GLU A 246 -22.43 -0.69 0.86
CA GLU A 246 -22.07 0.39 -0.06
C GLU A 246 -23.16 0.59 -1.11
N ALA A 247 -23.66 -0.48 -1.71
CA ALA A 247 -24.76 -0.40 -2.68
C ALA A 247 -26.04 0.20 -2.05
N ALA A 248 -26.38 -0.19 -0.82
CA ALA A 248 -27.52 0.39 -0.09
C ALA A 248 -27.31 1.89 0.21
N TYR A 249 -26.09 2.28 0.60
CA TYR A 249 -25.74 3.68 0.78
C TYR A 249 -25.83 4.48 -0.52
N ARG A 250 -25.25 3.99 -1.61
CA ARG A 250 -25.28 4.66 -2.93
C ARG A 250 -26.70 4.82 -3.45
N LEU A 251 -27.53 3.78 -3.30
CA LEU A 251 -28.96 3.87 -3.62
C LEU A 251 -29.64 4.96 -2.79
N GLY A 252 -29.45 4.95 -1.47
CA GLY A 252 -30.04 5.95 -0.59
C GLY A 252 -29.57 7.37 -0.92
N ALA A 253 -28.29 7.55 -1.26
CA ALA A 253 -27.74 8.83 -1.67
C ALA A 253 -28.34 9.32 -3.01
N ALA A 254 -28.47 8.46 -4.01
CA ALA A 254 -29.08 8.78 -5.31
C ALA A 254 -30.56 9.16 -5.15
N LEU A 255 -31.33 8.38 -4.39
CA LEU A 255 -32.73 8.66 -4.05
C LEU A 255 -32.90 10.03 -3.35
N LEU A 256 -31.94 10.37 -2.48
CA LEU A 256 -31.96 11.66 -1.80
C LEU A 256 -31.72 12.84 -2.75
N GLN A 257 -30.87 12.66 -3.76
CA GLN A 257 -30.64 13.67 -4.81
C GLN A 257 -31.84 13.78 -5.76
N ASP A 258 -32.54 12.68 -6.01
CA ASP A 258 -33.76 12.65 -6.81
C ASP A 258 -35.00 13.13 -6.01
N GLY A 259 -34.83 13.53 -4.74
CA GLY A 259 -35.93 14.04 -3.90
C GLY A 259 -36.84 12.97 -3.30
N LYS A 260 -36.55 11.69 -3.47
CA LYS A 260 -37.29 10.54 -2.90
C LYS A 260 -36.90 10.26 -1.45
N VAL A 261 -37.16 11.25 -0.59
CA VAL A 261 -36.61 11.33 0.79
C VAL A 261 -36.95 10.09 1.64
N ARG A 262 -38.22 9.58 1.55
CA ARG A 262 -38.61 8.43 2.40
C ARG A 262 -37.96 7.13 1.96
N GLU A 263 -37.82 6.91 0.65
CA GLU A 263 -37.11 5.75 0.13
C GLU A 263 -35.63 5.83 0.46
N ALA A 264 -35.01 7.01 0.30
CA ALA A 264 -33.64 7.30 0.69
C ALA A 264 -33.38 6.95 2.17
N LEU A 265 -34.30 7.38 3.05
CA LEU A 265 -34.21 7.13 4.48
C LEU A 265 -34.21 5.62 4.79
N ALA A 266 -35.07 4.84 4.11
CA ALA A 266 -35.13 3.38 4.31
C ALA A 266 -33.83 2.68 3.89
N GLU A 267 -33.25 3.04 2.74
CA GLU A 267 -32.00 2.45 2.27
C GLU A 267 -30.79 2.91 3.08
N LEU A 268 -30.74 4.17 3.51
CA LEU A 268 -29.66 4.67 4.40
C LEU A 268 -29.69 4.00 5.79
N GLN A 269 -30.88 3.77 6.34
CA GLN A 269 -31.03 2.97 7.57
C GLN A 269 -30.62 1.52 7.33
N ARG A 270 -30.87 0.95 6.16
CA ARG A 270 -30.40 -0.38 5.80
C ARG A 270 -28.87 -0.42 5.72
N ALA A 271 -28.24 0.56 5.08
CA ALA A 271 -26.79 0.69 5.00
C ALA A 271 -26.14 0.78 6.40
N ASP A 272 -26.69 1.62 7.30
CA ASP A 272 -26.20 1.75 8.69
C ASP A 272 -26.37 0.44 9.50
N ARG A 273 -27.41 -0.38 9.22
CA ARG A 273 -27.53 -1.70 9.85
C ARG A 273 -26.54 -2.72 9.29
N LEU A 274 -26.25 -2.69 7.99
CA LEU A 274 -25.32 -3.62 7.33
C LEU A 274 -23.87 -3.33 7.71
N LYS A 275 -23.49 -2.07 7.72
CA LYS A 275 -22.16 -1.62 8.14
C LYS A 275 -22.32 -0.36 8.98
N PRO A 276 -22.37 -0.50 10.31
CA PRO A 276 -22.47 0.63 11.22
C PRO A 276 -21.26 1.56 11.11
N GLU A 277 -21.49 2.85 11.38
CA GLU A 277 -20.44 3.86 11.53
C GLU A 277 -19.71 4.23 10.23
N MET A 278 -20.34 4.02 9.06
CA MET A 278 -19.87 4.63 7.81
C MET A 278 -20.17 6.14 7.84
N PRO A 279 -19.14 7.01 7.78
CA PRO A 279 -19.33 8.45 7.90
C PRO A 279 -20.29 9.04 6.86
N GLU A 280 -20.15 8.60 5.61
CA GLU A 280 -21.00 9.05 4.48
C GLU A 280 -22.46 8.63 4.68
N THR A 281 -22.67 7.41 5.19
CA THR A 281 -24.00 6.91 5.52
C THR A 281 -24.64 7.73 6.63
N LEU A 282 -23.91 7.99 7.71
CA LEU A 282 -24.39 8.77 8.84
C LEU A 282 -24.75 10.22 8.43
N TYR A 283 -23.90 10.83 7.60
CA TYR A 283 -24.19 12.15 7.06
C TYR A 283 -25.48 12.18 6.24
N SER A 284 -25.59 11.26 5.29
CA SER A 284 -26.74 11.18 4.39
C SER A 284 -28.03 10.80 5.14
N LEU A 285 -27.92 9.90 6.13
CA LEU A 285 -29.02 9.51 7.02
C LEU A 285 -29.54 10.72 7.81
N GLY A 286 -28.64 11.50 8.39
CA GLY A 286 -29.01 12.73 9.09
C GLY A 286 -29.73 13.73 8.17
N LYS A 287 -29.21 13.91 6.93
CA LYS A 287 -29.82 14.78 5.93
C LYS A 287 -31.23 14.30 5.54
N ALA A 288 -31.38 13.01 5.20
CA ALA A 288 -32.67 12.43 4.86
C ALA A 288 -33.68 12.54 6.00
N ALA A 289 -33.26 12.19 7.22
CA ALA A 289 -34.09 12.30 8.43
C ALA A 289 -34.52 13.75 8.72
N SER A 290 -33.62 14.72 8.55
CA SER A 290 -33.95 16.14 8.71
C SER A 290 -34.98 16.64 7.69
N LEU A 291 -34.91 16.15 6.44
CA LEU A 291 -35.86 16.48 5.38
C LEU A 291 -37.21 15.79 5.59
N ASP A 292 -37.23 14.57 6.12
CA ASP A 292 -38.49 13.84 6.45
C ASP A 292 -39.11 14.29 7.79
N GLY A 293 -38.49 15.26 8.50
CA GLY A 293 -38.99 15.77 9.78
C GLY A 293 -38.63 14.90 10.99
N GLN A 294 -37.85 13.84 10.83
CA GLN A 294 -37.39 12.96 11.91
C GLN A 294 -36.20 13.55 12.68
N SER A 295 -36.44 14.66 13.37
CA SER A 295 -35.41 15.46 14.02
C SER A 295 -34.51 14.68 14.97
N ALA A 296 -35.08 13.76 15.77
CA ALA A 296 -34.32 12.95 16.72
C ALA A 296 -33.33 11.98 16.01
N LEU A 297 -33.74 11.41 14.88
CA LEU A 297 -32.89 10.56 14.08
C LEU A 297 -31.78 11.36 13.39
N ALA A 298 -32.09 12.54 12.87
CA ALA A 298 -31.12 13.44 12.27
C ALA A 298 -30.02 13.85 13.29
N GLU A 299 -30.44 14.29 14.47
CA GLU A 299 -29.56 14.66 15.57
C GLU A 299 -28.65 13.47 15.96
N LYS A 300 -29.22 12.29 16.16
CA LYS A 300 -28.46 11.07 16.51
C LYS A 300 -27.42 10.72 15.45
N ALA A 301 -27.77 10.75 14.17
CA ALA A 301 -26.88 10.37 13.08
C ALA A 301 -25.71 11.37 12.95
N TRP A 302 -25.96 12.66 12.97
CA TRP A 302 -24.92 13.66 12.85
C TRP A 302 -24.03 13.74 14.09
N THR A 303 -24.58 13.61 15.31
CA THR A 303 -23.78 13.54 16.54
C THR A 303 -22.86 12.32 16.55
N LYS A 304 -23.35 11.15 16.08
CA LYS A 304 -22.54 9.94 15.94
C LYS A 304 -21.40 10.13 14.93
N LEU A 305 -21.67 10.77 13.79
CA LEU A 305 -20.64 11.09 12.79
C LEU A 305 -19.55 11.99 13.39
N ILE A 306 -19.91 13.07 14.07
CA ILE A 306 -18.96 14.00 14.71
C ILE A 306 -18.09 13.28 15.76
N ALA A 307 -18.66 12.31 16.49
CA ALA A 307 -17.90 11.55 17.47
C ALA A 307 -16.83 10.68 16.84
N ILE A 308 -17.10 10.13 15.64
CA ILE A 308 -16.17 9.27 14.87
C ILE A 308 -15.11 10.13 14.16
N GLU A 309 -15.54 11.19 13.48
CA GLU A 309 -14.69 12.05 12.65
C GLU A 309 -14.71 13.49 13.13
N LYS A 310 -13.86 13.80 14.09
CA LYS A 310 -13.89 15.13 14.75
C LYS A 310 -13.47 16.30 13.85
N GLN A 311 -12.69 16.08 12.80
CA GLN A 311 -12.06 17.14 11.99
C GLN A 311 -12.24 16.94 10.48
N SER A 312 -13.15 16.05 10.05
CA SER A 312 -13.40 15.81 8.63
C SER A 312 -14.32 16.87 8.00
N PRO A 313 -14.30 17.01 6.67
CA PRO A 313 -15.29 17.80 5.94
C PRO A 313 -16.73 17.36 6.21
N LEU A 314 -16.95 16.05 6.42
CA LEU A 314 -18.29 15.52 6.75
C LEU A 314 -18.73 15.94 8.15
N ALA A 315 -17.80 15.95 9.13
CA ALA A 315 -18.09 16.48 10.47
C ALA A 315 -18.47 17.96 10.43
N ALA A 316 -17.77 18.77 9.63
CA ALA A 316 -18.17 20.16 9.43
C ALA A 316 -19.59 20.28 8.86
N GLN A 317 -19.92 19.48 7.85
CA GLN A 317 -21.27 19.48 7.29
C GLN A 317 -22.33 18.98 8.29
N ALA A 318 -22.00 18.04 9.16
CA ALA A 318 -22.88 17.57 10.22
C ALA A 318 -23.15 18.66 11.27
N HIS A 319 -22.12 19.41 11.67
CA HIS A 319 -22.30 20.60 12.54
C HIS A 319 -23.21 21.63 11.90
N PHE A 320 -23.06 21.92 10.60
CA PHE A 320 -23.96 22.81 9.87
C PHE A 320 -25.39 22.27 9.85
N GLY A 321 -25.57 20.97 9.63
CA GLY A 321 -26.88 20.29 9.67
C GLY A 321 -27.55 20.40 11.05
N LEU A 322 -26.79 20.16 12.14
CA LEU A 322 -27.26 20.31 13.52
C LEU A 322 -27.66 21.75 13.84
N ALA A 323 -26.84 22.72 13.42
CA ALA A 323 -27.16 24.13 13.60
C ALA A 323 -28.50 24.51 12.96
N GLY A 324 -28.77 24.03 11.74
CA GLY A 324 -30.03 24.18 11.04
C GLY A 324 -31.20 23.51 11.77
N LEU A 325 -30.98 22.30 12.26
CA LEU A 325 -31.97 21.51 13.00
C LEU A 325 -32.36 22.23 14.33
N TYR A 326 -31.36 22.64 15.12
CA TYR A 326 -31.59 23.34 16.40
C TYR A 326 -32.26 24.70 16.22
N ARG A 327 -31.93 25.41 15.12
CA ARG A 327 -32.61 26.66 14.79
C ARG A 327 -34.10 26.47 14.54
N LYS A 328 -34.47 25.41 13.79
CA LYS A 328 -35.88 25.03 13.55
C LYS A 328 -36.62 24.66 14.84
N GLN A 329 -35.91 24.16 15.86
CA GLN A 329 -36.45 23.78 17.17
C GLN A 329 -36.46 24.95 18.18
N GLY A 330 -35.99 26.17 17.81
CA GLY A 330 -35.86 27.29 18.71
C GLY A 330 -34.73 27.20 19.74
N LYS A 331 -33.83 26.22 19.57
CA LYS A 331 -32.68 25.98 20.46
C LYS A 331 -31.49 26.87 20.06
N THR A 332 -31.62 28.20 20.25
CA THR A 332 -30.67 29.17 19.70
C THR A 332 -29.24 28.96 20.16
N ALA A 333 -29.02 28.75 21.47
CA ALA A 333 -27.67 28.54 21.99
C ALA A 333 -26.96 27.29 21.40
N GLN A 334 -27.68 26.19 21.22
CA GLN A 334 -27.13 24.99 20.59
C GLN A 334 -26.85 25.24 19.09
N ALA A 335 -27.75 25.95 18.40
CA ALA A 335 -27.54 26.29 16.99
C ALA A 335 -26.31 27.21 16.79
N GLU A 336 -26.07 28.17 17.69
CA GLU A 336 -24.89 29.02 17.65
C GLU A 336 -23.61 28.24 17.93
N HIS A 337 -23.61 27.32 18.90
CA HIS A 337 -22.47 26.48 19.20
C HIS A 337 -22.09 25.62 17.97
N GLU A 338 -23.03 24.92 17.39
CA GLU A 338 -22.78 24.08 16.20
C GLU A 338 -22.29 24.93 15.00
N MET A 339 -22.79 26.14 14.84
CA MET A 339 -22.32 27.06 13.80
C MET A 339 -20.89 27.55 14.05
N GLN A 340 -20.48 27.70 15.30
CA GLN A 340 -19.10 28.05 15.65
C GLN A 340 -18.13 26.88 15.33
N GLU A 341 -18.50 25.66 15.70
CA GLU A 341 -17.68 24.49 15.38
C GLU A 341 -17.56 24.26 13.85
N PHE A 342 -18.65 24.46 13.10
CA PHE A 342 -18.60 24.45 11.64
C PHE A 342 -17.58 25.45 11.08
N LYS A 343 -17.64 26.74 11.54
CA LYS A 343 -16.72 27.81 11.09
C LYS A 343 -15.26 27.49 11.44
N LYS A 344 -15.02 26.95 12.64
CA LYS A 344 -13.69 26.54 13.10
C LYS A 344 -13.08 25.45 12.20
N LEU A 345 -13.87 24.44 11.85
CA LEU A 345 -13.42 23.36 10.97
C LEU A 345 -13.15 23.85 9.54
N GLN A 346 -13.97 24.79 9.02
CA GLN A 346 -13.71 25.42 7.74
C GLN A 346 -12.46 26.30 7.75
N GLY A 347 -12.21 27.06 8.84
CA GLY A 347 -11.01 27.89 8.98
C GLY A 347 -9.73 27.06 9.02
N ASN A 348 -9.75 25.91 9.65
CA ASN A 348 -8.61 24.97 9.68
C ASN A 348 -8.33 24.32 8.31
N ALA A 349 -9.35 24.11 7.48
CA ALA A 349 -9.20 23.54 6.14
C ALA A 349 -8.54 24.50 5.13
N THR A 350 -8.53 25.80 5.42
CA THR A 350 -7.95 26.84 4.56
C THR A 350 -6.51 27.24 4.95
N GLN A 351 -5.98 26.74 6.08
CA GLN A 351 -4.57 26.94 6.43
C GLN A 351 -3.72 25.82 5.82
N PRO A 352 -2.64 26.13 5.07
CA PRO A 352 -1.68 25.10 4.64
C PRO A 352 -1.11 24.42 5.88
N GLN A 353 -1.16 23.10 5.94
CA GLN A 353 -0.45 22.36 6.97
C GLN A 353 1.05 22.60 6.76
N GLU A 354 1.69 23.33 7.69
CA GLU A 354 3.15 23.39 7.74
C GLU A 354 3.67 21.95 7.96
N PRO A 355 4.67 21.52 7.20
CA PRO A 355 5.25 20.19 7.41
C PRO A 355 5.82 20.13 8.82
N GLN A 356 5.32 19.20 9.62
CA GLN A 356 5.90 18.88 10.93
C GLN A 356 7.36 18.48 10.73
N LYS A 357 8.26 19.24 11.38
CA LYS A 357 9.71 19.04 11.37
C LYS A 357 10.13 17.78 12.09
#